data_753c183fc7258dfbf7c67ab532828c18
#
_entry.id   753c183fc7258dfbf7c67ab532828c18
#
_cell.length_a   1.000
_cell.length_b   1.000
_cell.length_c   1.000
_cell.angle_alpha   90.00
_cell.angle_beta   90.00
_cell.angle_gamma   90.00
#
_symmetry.space_group_name_H-M   'P 1'
#
loop_
_entity.id
_entity.type
_entity.pdbx_description
1 polymer ?
#
loop_
_entity_poly.entity_id
_entity_poly.type
_entity_poly.pdbx_seq_one_letter_code
_entity_poly.pdbx_strand_id
1 'polypeptide(L)'
;MAETESAPGAQEFIPPSADTIDELRAAAGDCRGCELYRDATQTVFGRGDEHARVVFVGEQPGDIEDQKGLPFVGPAGRLLRKAVDDAALDPAQIYLTNAVKHFRFELRGRRRIHQTPDRVHVTACRPWLVAEFARLRPEIVVVLGATAAKALLGPSFRVTKQRGELLPWPAAAQHPEDFERVPVDRTGTVADAPAARLLATIHPSAVLRADNQDVAYEGLVADLKVAAKALKK
;
A
#
# COMPACT_ATOMS: atom_id res chain seq x y z
N MET A 1 15.40 21.36 24.77
CA MET A 1 15.55 20.29 23.79
C MET A 1 14.44 19.33 24.07
N ALA A 2 13.39 19.30 23.24
CA ALA A 2 12.33 18.31 23.37
C ALA A 2 12.92 16.97 22.95
N GLU A 3 12.93 16.01 23.85
CA GLU A 3 13.19 14.62 23.53
C GLU A 3 12.20 14.21 22.45
N THR A 4 12.69 13.86 21.28
CA THR A 4 11.90 13.21 20.25
C THR A 4 11.59 11.80 20.79
N GLU A 5 10.48 11.68 21.54
CA GLU A 5 9.90 10.37 21.83
C GLU A 5 9.73 9.64 20.49
N SER A 6 10.46 8.56 20.33
CA SER A 6 10.26 7.69 19.16
C SER A 6 8.80 7.22 19.21
N ALA A 7 8.07 7.40 18.11
CA ALA A 7 6.71 6.89 18.01
C ALA A 7 6.70 5.40 18.40
N PRO A 8 5.76 4.95 19.28
CA PRO A 8 5.78 3.57 19.82
C PRO A 8 5.68 2.51 18.73
N GLY A 9 5.17 2.87 17.57
CA GLY A 9 4.95 1.96 16.46
C GLY A 9 3.59 1.25 16.54
N ALA A 10 3.14 0.73 15.43
CA ALA A 10 1.85 0.06 15.33
C ALA A 10 1.84 -1.35 15.94
N GLN A 11 3.01 -1.91 16.25
CA GLN A 11 3.12 -3.29 16.76
C GLN A 11 2.30 -3.53 18.02
N GLU A 12 2.22 -2.55 18.92
CA GLU A 12 1.47 -2.63 20.18
C GLU A 12 -0.05 -2.71 19.97
N PHE A 13 -0.54 -2.30 18.80
CA PHE A 13 -1.96 -2.26 18.46
C PHE A 13 -2.43 -3.47 17.64
N ILE A 14 -1.51 -4.37 17.25
CA ILE A 14 -1.83 -5.57 16.50
C ILE A 14 -2.09 -6.71 17.46
N PRO A 15 -3.35 -7.20 17.60
CA PRO A 15 -3.62 -8.32 18.48
C PRO A 15 -2.89 -9.57 17.99
N PRO A 16 -2.18 -10.30 18.86
CA PRO A 16 -1.53 -11.56 18.49
C PRO A 16 -2.50 -12.62 17.93
N SER A 17 -3.77 -12.52 18.35
CA SER A 17 -4.84 -13.43 17.95
C SER A 17 -5.60 -13.00 16.68
N ALA A 18 -5.24 -11.86 16.05
CA ALA A 18 -5.93 -11.40 14.86
C ALA A 18 -5.60 -12.31 13.65
N ASP A 19 -6.55 -13.12 13.24
CA ASP A 19 -6.39 -14.10 12.17
C ASP A 19 -7.05 -13.71 10.83
N THR A 20 -7.83 -12.64 10.84
CA THR A 20 -8.54 -12.13 9.66
C THR A 20 -8.19 -10.67 9.35
N ILE A 21 -8.43 -10.26 8.10
CA ILE A 21 -8.30 -8.85 7.69
C ILE A 21 -9.29 -7.96 8.45
N ASP A 22 -10.48 -8.46 8.76
CA ASP A 22 -11.49 -7.69 9.49
C ASP A 22 -11.11 -7.44 10.94
N GLU A 23 -10.50 -8.42 11.61
CA GLU A 23 -9.97 -8.25 12.98
C GLU A 23 -8.80 -7.25 12.99
N LEU A 24 -7.89 -7.32 12.01
CA LEU A 24 -6.82 -6.32 11.87
C LEU A 24 -7.38 -4.93 11.62
N ARG A 25 -8.41 -4.80 10.78
CA ARG A 25 -9.08 -3.52 10.49
C ARG A 25 -9.74 -2.94 11.73
N ALA A 26 -10.44 -3.77 12.50
CA ALA A 26 -11.07 -3.34 13.75
C ALA A 26 -10.02 -2.83 14.73
N ALA A 27 -8.94 -3.58 14.94
CA ALA A 27 -7.85 -3.19 15.85
C ALA A 27 -7.13 -1.91 15.37
N ALA A 28 -6.98 -1.71 14.07
CA ALA A 28 -6.34 -0.52 13.50
C ALA A 28 -7.13 0.77 13.79
N GLY A 29 -8.44 0.68 14.07
CA GLY A 29 -9.26 1.82 14.46
C GLY A 29 -8.76 2.55 15.71
N ASP A 30 -8.11 1.82 16.63
CA ASP A 30 -7.55 2.37 17.87
C ASP A 30 -6.05 2.67 17.80
N CYS A 31 -5.44 2.57 16.61
CA CYS A 31 -4.00 2.73 16.45
C CYS A 31 -3.52 4.15 16.79
N ARG A 32 -2.58 4.23 17.73
CA ARG A 32 -1.87 5.45 18.15
C ARG A 32 -0.36 5.31 18.02
N GLY A 33 0.09 4.45 17.11
CA GLY A 33 1.49 4.12 16.90
C GLY A 33 2.37 5.27 16.37
N CYS A 34 1.78 6.37 15.90
CA CYS A 34 2.47 7.62 15.55
C CYS A 34 1.51 8.80 15.73
N GLU A 35 2.03 10.03 15.80
CA GLU A 35 1.25 11.25 16.08
C GLU A 35 0.17 11.58 15.04
N LEU A 36 0.21 11.01 13.84
CA LEU A 36 -0.76 11.32 12.79
C LEU A 36 -2.21 11.02 13.17
N TYR A 37 -2.45 10.09 14.12
CA TYR A 37 -3.80 9.77 14.59
C TYR A 37 -4.50 10.99 15.23
N ARG A 38 -3.73 11.96 15.76
CA ARG A 38 -4.29 13.12 16.49
C ARG A 38 -5.07 14.06 15.59
N ASP A 39 -4.60 14.23 14.34
CA ASP A 39 -5.15 15.18 13.38
C ASP A 39 -6.01 14.51 12.32
N ALA A 40 -5.76 13.24 12.02
CA ALA A 40 -6.55 12.45 11.09
C ALA A 40 -7.97 12.22 11.62
N THR A 41 -8.95 12.15 10.72
CA THR A 41 -10.35 11.89 11.09
C THR A 41 -10.51 10.46 11.59
N GLN A 42 -9.80 9.51 10.99
CA GLN A 42 -9.84 8.09 11.32
C GLN A 42 -8.69 7.33 10.66
N THR A 43 -8.49 6.10 11.10
CA THR A 43 -7.62 5.14 10.40
C THR A 43 -8.28 4.72 9.07
N VAL A 44 -7.51 4.71 8.00
CA VAL A 44 -7.93 4.17 6.68
C VAL A 44 -7.17 2.88 6.43
N PHE A 45 -7.77 1.78 6.81
CA PHE A 45 -7.21 0.44 6.60
C PHE A 45 -7.42 -0.05 5.17
N GLY A 46 -6.76 -1.14 4.80
CA GLY A 46 -6.90 -1.70 3.47
C GLY A 46 -8.30 -2.27 3.19
N ARG A 47 -8.64 -2.42 1.90
CA ARG A 47 -9.93 -2.94 1.44
C ARG A 47 -9.78 -3.81 0.20
N GLY A 48 -10.54 -4.88 0.14
CA GLY A 48 -10.61 -5.86 -0.95
C GLY A 48 -10.95 -7.23 -0.39
N ASP A 49 -10.92 -8.23 -1.25
CA ASP A 49 -11.09 -9.63 -0.86
C ASP A 49 -9.86 -10.08 -0.06
N GLU A 50 -10.04 -10.87 1.00
CA GLU A 50 -8.94 -11.45 1.77
C GLU A 50 -8.15 -12.51 0.98
N HIS A 51 -8.72 -12.99 -0.12
CA HIS A 51 -8.09 -13.90 -1.08
C HIS A 51 -7.57 -13.18 -2.33
N ALA A 52 -7.44 -11.85 -2.28
CA ALA A 52 -6.92 -11.06 -3.39
C ALA A 52 -5.54 -11.56 -3.83
N ARG A 53 -5.37 -11.76 -5.13
CA ARG A 53 -4.09 -12.17 -5.73
C ARG A 53 -3.15 -10.98 -5.94
N VAL A 54 -3.71 -9.76 -6.02
CA VAL A 54 -2.96 -8.52 -6.25
C VAL A 54 -3.18 -7.55 -5.09
N VAL A 55 -2.11 -7.07 -4.49
CA VAL A 55 -2.16 -6.02 -3.48
C VAL A 55 -1.56 -4.74 -4.04
N PHE A 56 -2.35 -3.67 -4.07
CA PHE A 56 -1.88 -2.33 -4.39
C PHE A 56 -1.52 -1.58 -3.11
N VAL A 57 -0.33 -1.02 -3.06
CA VAL A 57 0.16 -0.24 -1.92
C VAL A 57 0.40 1.21 -2.34
N GLY A 58 -0.40 2.12 -1.82
CA GLY A 58 -0.19 3.57 -1.95
C GLY A 58 0.67 4.16 -0.84
N GLU A 59 0.77 5.48 -0.82
CA GLU A 59 1.53 6.25 0.17
C GLU A 59 0.78 6.34 1.50
N GLN A 60 -0.34 7.06 1.50
CA GLN A 60 -1.23 7.32 2.63
C GLN A 60 -2.63 7.68 2.11
N PRO A 61 -3.66 7.71 2.97
CA PRO A 61 -4.97 8.25 2.60
C PRO A 61 -4.89 9.70 2.12
N GLY A 62 -5.77 10.10 1.20
CA GLY A 62 -6.05 11.50 0.91
C GLY A 62 -7.15 12.06 1.81
N ASP A 63 -7.52 13.33 1.62
CA ASP A 63 -8.57 14.01 2.38
C ASP A 63 -9.93 13.30 2.31
N ILE A 64 -10.32 12.87 1.12
CA ILE A 64 -11.60 12.16 0.90
C ILE A 64 -11.56 10.77 1.54
N GLU A 65 -10.44 10.08 1.44
CA GLU A 65 -10.24 8.77 2.05
C GLU A 65 -10.29 8.85 3.57
N ASP A 66 -9.64 9.84 4.16
CA ASP A 66 -9.64 10.10 5.60
C ASP A 66 -11.05 10.38 6.15
N GLN A 67 -11.85 11.15 5.41
CA GLN A 67 -13.25 11.41 5.78
C GLN A 67 -14.14 10.17 5.66
N LYS A 68 -13.91 9.32 4.65
CA LYS A 68 -14.77 8.15 4.36
C LYS A 68 -14.30 6.85 5.02
N GLY A 69 -13.08 6.80 5.55
CA GLY A 69 -12.49 5.59 6.09
C GLY A 69 -12.17 4.50 5.05
N LEU A 70 -12.10 4.86 3.77
CA LEU A 70 -11.94 3.93 2.66
C LEU A 70 -10.77 4.32 1.77
N PRO A 71 -9.84 3.38 1.43
CA PRO A 71 -8.71 3.68 0.56
C PRO A 71 -9.15 3.88 -0.89
N PHE A 72 -8.47 4.76 -1.62
CA PHE A 72 -8.63 4.99 -3.06
C PHE A 72 -10.06 5.33 -3.52
N VAL A 73 -10.80 6.13 -2.76
CA VAL A 73 -12.16 6.61 -3.11
C VAL A 73 -12.18 8.00 -3.73
N GLY A 74 -11.10 8.74 -3.65
CA GLY A 74 -10.91 10.06 -4.24
C GLY A 74 -10.55 10.02 -5.74
N PRO A 75 -10.11 11.17 -6.31
CA PRO A 75 -9.78 11.27 -7.73
C PRO A 75 -8.69 10.31 -8.19
N ALA A 76 -7.61 10.13 -7.40
CA ALA A 76 -6.54 9.18 -7.69
C ALA A 76 -7.06 7.73 -7.76
N GLY A 77 -7.96 7.36 -6.85
CA GLY A 77 -8.58 6.04 -6.83
C GLY A 77 -9.52 5.80 -8.02
N ARG A 78 -10.24 6.84 -8.49
CA ARG A 78 -11.04 6.73 -9.72
C ARG A 78 -10.17 6.47 -10.95
N LEU A 79 -9.05 7.20 -11.05
CA LEU A 79 -8.09 6.98 -12.13
C LEU A 79 -7.46 5.58 -12.06
N LEU A 80 -7.13 5.10 -10.84
CA LEU A 80 -6.59 3.76 -10.65
C LEU A 80 -7.57 2.69 -11.12
N ARG A 81 -8.86 2.80 -10.76
CA ARG A 81 -9.88 1.84 -11.23
C ARG A 81 -9.96 1.78 -12.74
N LYS A 82 -9.99 2.95 -13.39
CA LYS A 82 -9.97 3.00 -14.87
C LYS A 82 -8.72 2.33 -15.44
N ALA A 83 -7.55 2.55 -14.86
CA ALA A 83 -6.30 1.93 -15.31
C ALA A 83 -6.28 0.41 -15.08
N VAL A 84 -6.89 -0.07 -13.99
CA VAL A 84 -7.08 -1.51 -13.70
C VAL A 84 -7.94 -2.17 -14.79
N ASP A 85 -9.06 -1.53 -15.14
CA ASP A 85 -9.96 -2.01 -16.20
C ASP A 85 -9.25 -2.03 -17.57
N ASP A 86 -8.56 -0.94 -17.93
CA ASP A 86 -7.81 -0.82 -19.20
C ASP A 86 -6.59 -1.79 -19.27
N ALA A 87 -6.08 -2.22 -18.12
CA ALA A 87 -5.03 -3.23 -18.02
C ALA A 87 -5.56 -4.68 -17.99
N ALA A 88 -6.89 -4.87 -18.01
CA ALA A 88 -7.55 -6.17 -17.90
C ALA A 88 -7.16 -6.95 -16.62
N LEU A 89 -7.00 -6.23 -15.50
CA LEU A 89 -6.94 -6.80 -14.17
C LEU A 89 -8.36 -6.95 -13.63
N ASP A 90 -8.66 -8.08 -13.01
CA ASP A 90 -9.96 -8.30 -12.39
C ASP A 90 -10.05 -7.56 -11.03
N PRO A 91 -10.94 -6.56 -10.88
CA PRO A 91 -11.07 -5.82 -9.63
C PRO A 91 -11.41 -6.69 -8.41
N ALA A 92 -12.07 -7.84 -8.61
CA ALA A 92 -12.39 -8.78 -7.52
C ALA A 92 -11.15 -9.47 -6.94
N GLN A 93 -10.03 -9.49 -7.67
CA GLN A 93 -8.76 -10.06 -7.23
C GLN A 93 -7.81 -9.03 -6.63
N ILE A 94 -8.29 -7.82 -6.35
CA ILE A 94 -7.46 -6.69 -5.91
C ILE A 94 -7.77 -6.31 -4.46
N TYR A 95 -6.72 -6.16 -3.67
CA TYR A 95 -6.76 -5.51 -2.36
C TYR A 95 -5.99 -4.18 -2.43
N LEU A 96 -6.60 -3.12 -1.91
CA LEU A 96 -6.06 -1.77 -1.91
C LEU A 96 -5.64 -1.37 -0.50
N THR A 97 -4.41 -0.93 -0.32
CA THR A 97 -3.91 -0.43 0.96
C THR A 97 -2.88 0.69 0.77
N ASN A 98 -2.39 1.25 1.88
CA ASN A 98 -1.35 2.28 1.91
C ASN A 98 -0.24 1.90 2.89
N ALA A 99 0.96 2.42 2.68
CA ALA A 99 2.09 2.27 3.59
C ALA A 99 1.82 2.94 4.95
N VAL A 100 1.08 4.04 4.97
CA VAL A 100 0.66 4.76 6.17
C VAL A 100 -0.87 4.79 6.23
N LYS A 101 -1.46 4.52 7.42
CA LYS A 101 -2.90 4.36 7.60
C LYS A 101 -3.63 5.64 8.01
N HIS A 102 -2.92 6.70 8.38
CA HIS A 102 -3.49 8.00 8.75
C HIS A 102 -3.08 9.07 7.74
N PHE A 103 -3.95 10.06 7.53
CA PHE A 103 -3.71 11.18 6.63
C PHE A 103 -2.81 12.22 7.28
N ARG A 104 -1.64 12.48 6.70
CA ARG A 104 -0.79 13.60 7.06
C ARG A 104 -1.12 14.81 6.21
N PHE A 105 -1.43 15.92 6.85
CA PHE A 105 -1.78 17.18 6.19
C PHE A 105 -1.30 18.39 6.97
N GLU A 106 -1.31 19.53 6.30
CA GLU A 106 -1.13 20.87 6.88
C GLU A 106 -2.42 21.66 6.64
N LEU A 107 -2.87 22.40 7.65
CA LEU A 107 -3.99 23.32 7.51
C LEU A 107 -3.55 24.63 6.84
N ARG A 108 -4.20 24.99 5.73
CA ARG A 108 -4.11 26.30 5.10
C ARG A 108 -5.50 26.93 5.07
N GLY A 109 -5.77 27.76 6.06
CA GLY A 109 -7.13 28.21 6.35
C GLY A 109 -8.02 27.00 6.75
N ARG A 110 -9.09 26.76 6.00
CA ARG A 110 -9.98 25.61 6.21
C ARG A 110 -9.62 24.37 5.37
N ARG A 111 -8.58 24.46 4.54
CA ARG A 111 -8.20 23.35 3.61
C ARG A 111 -7.11 22.49 4.23
N ARG A 112 -7.31 21.19 4.21
CA ARG A 112 -6.29 20.20 4.56
C ARG A 112 -5.44 19.90 3.33
N ILE A 113 -4.18 20.34 3.36
CA ILE A 113 -3.22 20.19 2.26
C ILE A 113 -2.33 18.98 2.57
N HIS A 114 -2.40 17.99 1.71
CA HIS A 114 -1.61 16.76 1.77
C HIS A 114 -0.12 17.05 1.98
N GLN A 115 0.48 16.36 2.95
CA GLN A 115 1.92 16.35 3.22
C GLN A 115 2.44 14.92 3.11
N THR A 116 3.56 14.72 2.44
CA THR A 116 4.17 13.39 2.35
C THR A 116 4.56 12.88 3.74
N PRO A 117 4.24 11.63 4.12
CA PRO A 117 4.66 11.06 5.39
C PRO A 117 6.19 11.02 5.50
N ASP A 118 6.71 11.38 6.67
CA ASP A 118 8.12 11.21 6.96
C ASP A 118 8.47 9.74 7.18
N ARG A 119 9.75 9.44 7.16
CA ARG A 119 10.24 8.08 7.37
C ARG A 119 9.78 7.48 8.71
N VAL A 120 9.69 8.30 9.76
CA VAL A 120 9.21 7.86 11.08
C VAL A 120 7.78 7.33 11.01
N HIS A 121 6.89 7.97 10.27
CA HIS A 121 5.50 7.53 10.10
C HIS A 121 5.42 6.21 9.34
N VAL A 122 6.20 6.08 8.26
CA VAL A 122 6.28 4.85 7.47
C VAL A 122 6.79 3.69 8.33
N THR A 123 7.85 3.91 9.10
CA THR A 123 8.41 2.89 10.00
C THR A 123 7.42 2.50 11.09
N ALA A 124 6.79 3.49 11.74
CA ALA A 124 5.81 3.23 12.79
C ALA A 124 4.57 2.48 12.29
N CYS A 125 4.14 2.74 11.04
CA CYS A 125 2.95 2.12 10.44
C CYS A 125 3.22 0.77 9.77
N ARG A 126 4.48 0.44 9.49
CA ARG A 126 4.92 -0.79 8.81
C ARG A 126 4.35 -2.08 9.38
N PRO A 127 4.23 -2.27 10.72
CA PRO A 127 3.68 -3.51 11.26
C PRO A 127 2.27 -3.84 10.73
N TRP A 128 1.42 -2.83 10.47
CA TRP A 128 0.12 -3.06 9.84
C TRP A 128 0.25 -3.65 8.44
N LEU A 129 1.17 -3.10 7.63
CA LEU A 129 1.38 -3.60 6.28
C LEU A 129 1.91 -5.04 6.30
N VAL A 130 2.83 -5.36 7.21
CA VAL A 130 3.32 -6.72 7.44
C VAL A 130 2.17 -7.65 7.82
N ALA A 131 1.29 -7.24 8.75
CA ALA A 131 0.13 -8.03 9.16
C ALA A 131 -0.86 -8.27 8.01
N GLU A 132 -1.15 -7.24 7.17
CA GLU A 132 -1.97 -7.40 5.98
C GLU A 132 -1.37 -8.42 5.00
N PHE A 133 -0.10 -8.29 4.65
CA PHE A 133 0.58 -9.24 3.75
C PHE A 133 0.58 -10.66 4.30
N ALA A 134 0.67 -10.75 5.61
CA ALA A 134 0.61 -12.00 6.32
C ALA A 134 -0.68 -12.78 6.09
N ARG A 135 -1.81 -12.10 5.91
CA ARG A 135 -3.12 -12.70 5.67
C ARG A 135 -3.42 -12.85 4.18
N LEU A 136 -3.07 -11.84 3.39
CA LEU A 136 -3.41 -11.80 1.97
C LEU A 136 -2.58 -12.75 1.11
N ARG A 137 -1.28 -12.89 1.38
CA ARG A 137 -0.34 -13.74 0.61
C ARG A 137 -0.44 -13.48 -0.90
N PRO A 138 -0.24 -12.23 -1.36
CA PRO A 138 -0.46 -11.90 -2.76
C PRO A 138 0.54 -12.56 -3.69
N GLU A 139 0.11 -12.85 -4.92
CA GLU A 139 0.99 -13.26 -6.01
C GLU A 139 1.71 -12.05 -6.63
N ILE A 140 1.02 -10.90 -6.67
CA ILE A 140 1.57 -9.65 -7.20
C ILE A 140 1.37 -8.53 -6.20
N VAL A 141 2.47 -7.83 -5.90
CA VAL A 141 2.45 -6.57 -5.16
C VAL A 141 2.68 -5.42 -6.13
N VAL A 142 1.78 -4.45 -6.19
CA VAL A 142 1.93 -3.25 -7.01
C VAL A 142 2.12 -2.04 -6.10
N VAL A 143 3.31 -1.43 -6.12
CA VAL A 143 3.60 -0.22 -5.34
C VAL A 143 3.38 1.03 -6.18
N LEU A 144 2.56 1.94 -5.66
CA LEU A 144 2.13 3.16 -6.34
C LEU A 144 2.92 4.36 -5.83
N GLY A 145 3.85 4.85 -6.66
CA GLY A 145 4.63 6.03 -6.39
C GLY A 145 5.88 5.79 -5.52
N ALA A 146 6.65 6.88 -5.34
CA ALA A 146 7.99 6.80 -4.75
C ALA A 146 7.97 6.47 -3.25
N THR A 147 6.99 6.98 -2.49
CA THR A 147 6.91 6.77 -1.04
C THR A 147 6.60 5.32 -0.72
N ALA A 148 5.58 4.74 -1.35
CA ALA A 148 5.24 3.32 -1.19
C ALA A 148 6.39 2.41 -1.65
N ALA A 149 7.02 2.74 -2.79
CA ALA A 149 8.16 1.98 -3.28
C ALA A 149 9.35 2.00 -2.31
N LYS A 150 9.69 3.17 -1.75
CA LYS A 150 10.76 3.29 -0.75
C LYS A 150 10.42 2.62 0.57
N ALA A 151 9.15 2.60 0.95
CA ALA A 151 8.69 1.91 2.17
C ALA A 151 8.97 0.41 2.14
N LEU A 152 8.88 -0.21 0.97
CA LEU A 152 9.07 -1.65 0.77
C LEU A 152 10.47 -2.00 0.24
N LEU A 153 10.98 -1.24 -0.73
CA LEU A 153 12.23 -1.55 -1.46
C LEU A 153 13.45 -0.75 -0.99
N GLY A 154 13.24 0.15 -0.03
CA GLY A 154 14.32 0.95 0.54
C GLY A 154 14.53 2.31 -0.15
N PRO A 155 15.33 3.20 0.48
CA PRO A 155 15.46 4.61 0.11
C PRO A 155 16.19 4.84 -1.23
N SER A 156 16.97 3.87 -1.69
CA SER A 156 17.69 3.95 -2.96
C SER A 156 16.82 3.70 -4.18
N PHE A 157 15.63 3.10 -4.01
CA PHE A 157 14.75 2.77 -5.12
C PHE A 157 14.24 4.03 -5.84
N ARG A 158 14.23 3.98 -7.18
CA ARG A 158 13.82 5.10 -8.04
C ARG A 158 12.74 4.65 -9.03
N VAL A 159 11.47 4.95 -8.70
CA VAL A 159 10.31 4.60 -9.53
C VAL A 159 10.49 5.06 -10.98
N THR A 160 11.01 6.25 -11.21
CA THR A 160 11.20 6.80 -12.56
C THR A 160 12.17 6.00 -13.45
N LYS A 161 13.02 5.17 -12.83
CA LYS A 161 14.02 4.36 -13.55
C LYS A 161 13.67 2.87 -13.57
N GLN A 162 12.89 2.40 -12.61
CA GLN A 162 12.68 0.97 -12.34
C GLN A 162 11.19 0.57 -12.37
N ARG A 163 10.31 1.47 -12.85
CA ARG A 163 8.89 1.17 -13.01
C ARG A 163 8.67 0.16 -14.13
N GLY A 164 7.60 -0.61 -14.01
CA GLY A 164 7.19 -1.58 -15.03
C GLY A 164 8.01 -2.87 -15.05
N GLU A 165 9.02 -3.00 -14.17
CA GLU A 165 9.81 -4.22 -14.04
C GLU A 165 9.28 -5.10 -12.90
N LEU A 166 9.23 -6.41 -13.14
CA LEU A 166 8.87 -7.39 -12.12
C LEU A 166 10.10 -7.77 -11.29
N LEU A 167 10.04 -7.49 -10.00
CA LEU A 167 11.05 -7.85 -9.03
C LEU A 167 10.60 -9.09 -8.23
N PRO A 168 11.54 -9.95 -7.77
CA PRO A 168 11.20 -11.06 -6.90
C PRO A 168 10.69 -10.53 -5.55
N TRP A 169 9.57 -11.05 -5.05
CA TRP A 169 8.99 -10.69 -3.75
C TRP A 169 8.97 -11.93 -2.83
N PRO A 170 9.34 -11.82 -1.55
CA PRO A 170 9.80 -10.60 -0.84
C PRO A 170 11.30 -10.31 -0.99
N ALA A 171 12.10 -11.11 -1.72
CA ALA A 171 13.56 -10.98 -1.79
C ALA A 171 14.06 -9.57 -2.20
N ALA A 172 13.26 -8.81 -2.97
CA ALA A 172 13.58 -7.43 -3.33
C ALA A 172 13.23 -6.40 -2.24
N ALA A 173 12.55 -6.80 -1.14
CA ALA A 173 12.21 -5.90 -0.05
C ALA A 173 13.46 -5.43 0.71
N GLN A 174 13.40 -4.25 1.31
CA GLN A 174 14.46 -3.74 2.17
C GLN A 174 14.68 -4.62 3.42
N HIS A 175 13.61 -5.24 3.90
CA HIS A 175 13.56 -6.16 5.03
C HIS A 175 12.75 -7.39 4.61
N PRO A 176 13.33 -8.30 3.84
CA PRO A 176 12.63 -9.48 3.34
C PRO A 176 12.07 -10.34 4.47
N GLU A 177 12.78 -10.42 5.59
CA GLU A 177 12.43 -11.18 6.78
C GLU A 177 11.05 -10.84 7.36
N ASP A 178 10.59 -9.60 7.21
CA ASP A 178 9.26 -9.20 7.67
C ASP A 178 8.14 -9.80 6.80
N PHE A 179 8.46 -10.16 5.56
CA PHE A 179 7.51 -10.64 4.56
C PHE A 179 7.79 -12.10 4.15
N GLU A 180 8.92 -12.67 4.58
CA GLU A 180 9.22 -14.07 4.38
C GLU A 180 8.26 -14.94 5.19
N ARG A 181 7.65 -15.88 4.52
CA ARG A 181 6.82 -16.89 5.15
C ARG A 181 7.16 -18.24 4.57
N VAL A 182 7.08 -19.25 5.41
CA VAL A 182 7.04 -20.64 4.93
C VAL A 182 5.85 -20.72 3.96
N PRO A 183 6.06 -21.12 2.72
CA PRO A 183 4.98 -21.26 1.76
C PRO A 183 4.05 -22.38 2.24
N VAL A 184 2.99 -22.01 2.91
CA VAL A 184 1.86 -22.87 3.22
C VAL A 184 0.71 -22.44 2.31
N ASP A 185 0.04 -23.40 1.70
CA ASP A 185 -1.19 -23.14 0.97
C ASP A 185 -2.32 -22.73 1.94
N ARG A 186 -3.48 -22.40 1.39
CA ARG A 186 -4.65 -21.99 2.17
C ARG A 186 -5.21 -23.10 3.07
N THR A 187 -4.75 -24.34 2.92
CA THR A 187 -5.11 -25.49 3.77
C THR A 187 -4.07 -25.75 4.85
N GLY A 188 -2.99 -24.95 4.92
CA GLY A 188 -1.90 -25.13 5.87
C GLY A 188 -0.80 -26.07 5.38
N THR A 189 -0.90 -26.58 4.14
CA THR A 189 0.12 -27.44 3.55
C THR A 189 1.26 -26.61 2.97
N VAL A 190 2.50 -27.07 3.12
CA VAL A 190 3.66 -26.46 2.44
C VAL A 190 3.48 -26.67 0.94
N ALA A 191 3.17 -25.60 0.20
CA ALA A 191 2.91 -25.67 -1.23
C ALA A 191 4.07 -25.03 -2.01
N ASP A 192 4.31 -25.54 -3.21
CA ASP A 192 5.05 -24.83 -4.27
C ASP A 192 4.21 -23.65 -4.76
N ALA A 193 4.00 -22.63 -3.91
CA ALA A 193 3.35 -21.42 -4.33
C ALA A 193 4.23 -20.72 -5.38
N PRO A 194 3.65 -20.22 -6.49
CA PRO A 194 4.44 -19.45 -7.46
C PRO A 194 5.10 -18.29 -6.75
N ALA A 195 6.37 -18.09 -7.00
CA ALA A 195 7.14 -17.01 -6.36
C ALA A 195 6.45 -15.67 -6.64
N ALA A 196 6.04 -14.99 -5.56
CA ALA A 196 5.39 -13.69 -5.67
C ALA A 196 6.30 -12.66 -6.36
N ARG A 197 5.71 -11.67 -6.98
CA ARG A 197 6.41 -10.59 -7.70
C ARG A 197 5.97 -9.23 -7.18
N LEU A 198 6.86 -8.26 -7.28
CA LEU A 198 6.56 -6.86 -7.02
C LEU A 198 6.77 -6.05 -8.31
N LEU A 199 5.85 -5.13 -8.55
CA LEU A 199 5.93 -4.17 -9.63
C LEU A 199 5.79 -2.76 -9.05
N ALA A 200 6.71 -1.86 -9.39
CA ALA A 200 6.57 -0.44 -9.05
C ALA A 200 6.02 0.35 -10.25
N THR A 201 5.14 1.30 -9.98
CA THR A 201 4.63 2.23 -11.00
C THR A 201 4.41 3.62 -10.41
N ILE A 202 4.06 4.60 -11.25
CA ILE A 202 3.72 5.95 -10.80
C ILE A 202 2.44 5.96 -9.98
N HIS A 203 2.34 6.88 -9.04
CA HIS A 203 1.09 7.06 -8.30
C HIS A 203 0.03 7.72 -9.19
N PRO A 204 -1.25 7.29 -9.17
CA PRO A 204 -2.29 7.90 -9.99
C PRO A 204 -2.44 9.42 -9.80
N SER A 205 -2.18 9.95 -8.61
CA SER A 205 -2.17 11.40 -8.38
C SER A 205 -1.06 12.13 -9.15
N ALA A 206 0.03 11.45 -9.51
CA ALA A 206 1.06 12.04 -10.35
C ALA A 206 0.59 12.17 -11.80
N VAL A 207 -0.20 11.21 -12.28
CA VAL A 207 -0.87 11.30 -13.60
C VAL A 207 -1.78 12.52 -13.65
N LEU A 208 -2.61 12.73 -12.61
CA LEU A 208 -3.52 13.89 -12.54
C LEU A 208 -2.81 15.25 -12.54
N ARG A 209 -1.53 15.28 -12.16
CA ARG A 209 -0.70 16.49 -12.11
C ARG A 209 0.32 16.60 -13.23
N ALA A 210 0.37 15.62 -14.13
CA ALA A 210 1.32 15.60 -15.23
C ALA A 210 0.95 16.65 -16.29
N ASP A 211 1.96 17.27 -16.92
CA ASP A 211 1.77 18.19 -18.03
C ASP A 211 1.12 17.49 -19.24
N ASN A 212 1.49 16.23 -19.46
CA ASN A 212 0.83 15.35 -20.43
C ASN A 212 0.20 14.17 -19.69
N GLN A 213 -1.08 14.31 -19.35
CA GLN A 213 -1.81 13.30 -18.59
C GLN A 213 -2.04 12.02 -19.39
N ASP A 214 -2.24 12.10 -20.69
CA ASP A 214 -2.48 10.93 -21.56
C ASP A 214 -1.25 10.03 -21.60
N VAL A 215 -0.07 10.59 -21.86
CA VAL A 215 1.20 9.83 -21.84
C VAL A 215 1.47 9.22 -20.47
N ALA A 216 1.22 9.97 -19.40
CA ALA A 216 1.42 9.46 -18.05
C ALA A 216 0.43 8.34 -17.73
N TYR A 217 -0.82 8.46 -18.18
CA TYR A 217 -1.85 7.45 -18.02
C TYR A 217 -1.55 6.18 -18.81
N GLU A 218 -1.20 6.30 -20.08
CA GLU A 218 -0.77 5.18 -20.93
C GLU A 218 0.40 4.42 -20.27
N GLY A 219 1.37 5.14 -19.72
CA GLY A 219 2.47 4.56 -18.98
C GLY A 219 2.00 3.78 -17.75
N LEU A 220 1.06 4.31 -16.96
CA LEU A 220 0.47 3.59 -15.82
C LEU A 220 -0.22 2.29 -16.27
N VAL A 221 -1.04 2.37 -17.31
CA VAL A 221 -1.74 1.19 -17.88
C VAL A 221 -0.74 0.16 -18.42
N ALA A 222 0.33 0.61 -19.08
CA ALA A 222 1.38 -0.29 -19.58
C ALA A 222 2.06 -1.08 -18.46
N ASP A 223 2.40 -0.42 -17.33
CA ASP A 223 2.96 -1.09 -16.16
C ASP A 223 1.96 -2.10 -15.57
N LEU A 224 0.68 -1.73 -15.43
CA LEU A 224 -0.34 -2.63 -14.89
C LEU A 224 -0.58 -3.86 -15.80
N LYS A 225 -0.44 -3.72 -17.11
CA LYS A 225 -0.49 -4.86 -18.05
C LYS A 225 0.63 -5.87 -17.80
N VAL A 226 1.80 -5.43 -17.31
CA VAL A 226 2.88 -6.35 -16.90
C VAL A 226 2.43 -7.21 -15.73
N ALA A 227 1.78 -6.61 -14.72
CA ALA A 227 1.19 -7.35 -13.59
C ALA A 227 0.11 -8.33 -14.06
N ALA A 228 -0.82 -7.87 -14.91
CA ALA A 228 -1.90 -8.70 -15.45
C ALA A 228 -1.37 -9.92 -16.23
N LYS A 229 -0.28 -9.74 -16.99
CA LYS A 229 0.37 -10.83 -17.73
C LYS A 229 1.06 -11.83 -16.80
N ALA A 230 1.60 -11.37 -15.68
CA ALA A 230 2.26 -12.23 -14.70
C ALA A 230 1.26 -13.13 -13.94
N LEU A 231 0.03 -12.67 -13.71
CA LEU A 231 -1.04 -13.44 -13.07
C LEU A 231 -1.60 -14.58 -13.92
N LYS A 232 -1.42 -14.54 -15.24
CA LYS A 232 -1.94 -15.54 -16.19
C LYS A 232 -1.01 -16.75 -16.36
N LYS A 233 0.17 -16.71 -15.76
CA LYS A 233 1.16 -17.78 -15.79
C LYS A 233 1.09 -18.62 -14.52
#